data_5ea457cd61b9ab98648ce4652ce79810
#
_entry.id   5ea457cd61b9ab98648ce4652ce79810
#
_cell.length_a   1.000
_cell.length_b   1.000
_cell.length_c   1.000
_cell.angle_alpha   90.00
_cell.angle_beta   90.00
_cell.angle_gamma   90.00
#
_symmetry.space_group_name_H-M   'P 1'
#
loop_
_entity.id
_entity.type
_entity.pdbx_description
1 polymer ?
#
loop_
_entity_poly.entity_id
_entity_poly.type
_entity_poly.pdbx_seq_one_letter_code
_entity_poly.pdbx_strand_id
1 'polypeptide(L)'
;KLSDSPEVVTAINTVADLVSNMTIQLMKNGDRGDTRVKNEISRLVDIAPNAYQTRKSFIFWVVKSMMLNGNAVVMPLTRNGEVKELKPLSSNKISFYHDLDDEFDYVIKYKNKDYAPQDLLHFVLNPDENLPFMGTSYKVNLNDVTHNLKQASATKRSFMSSEYMPSLIMMVDSDADLDEDEREKFEEKYLKRKDKNKPLLLPDGLVRFETIKPLTLEDLAIHESVKVDKETVASILGIPSFVLGVGTYSKDEWNNFINTKIMSIAQIIQQTLNKLVVEPDMYFTFNPRSLYNYSLVEQVNAITALVKVNTLRRNEGRNWLGLAPDEEMDDLIVLENYLLQQDLSKQGKLNNDINYDEKGGENE
;
A
#
# COMPACT_ATOMS: atom_id res chain seq x y z
N LYS A 1 -15.32 12.80 -5.93
CA LYS A 1 -13.94 12.43 -6.35
C LYS A 1 -13.53 11.18 -5.58
N LEU A 2 -12.62 10.35 -6.13
CA LEU A 2 -12.06 9.20 -5.41
C LEU A 2 -11.37 9.61 -4.09
N SER A 3 -10.76 10.79 -4.09
CA SER A 3 -10.16 11.39 -2.90
C SER A 3 -11.16 11.70 -1.77
N ASP A 4 -12.45 11.54 -2.01
CA ASP A 4 -13.50 11.85 -1.05
C ASP A 4 -14.04 10.58 -0.36
N SER A 5 -13.60 9.37 -0.78
CA SER A 5 -13.92 8.10 -0.12
C SER A 5 -12.79 7.72 0.85
N PRO A 6 -13.06 7.65 2.15
CA PRO A 6 -12.05 7.28 3.15
C PRO A 6 -11.41 5.92 2.88
N GLU A 7 -12.18 4.94 2.42
CA GLU A 7 -11.73 3.58 2.13
C GLU A 7 -10.71 3.57 0.99
N VAL A 8 -11.02 4.29 -0.10
CA VAL A 8 -10.12 4.40 -1.26
C VAL A 8 -8.86 5.16 -0.90
N VAL A 9 -8.98 6.26 -0.14
CA VAL A 9 -7.82 7.04 0.32
C VAL A 9 -6.93 6.20 1.22
N THR A 10 -7.50 5.44 2.15
CA THR A 10 -6.76 4.53 3.02
C THR A 10 -6.01 3.48 2.22
N ALA A 11 -6.66 2.83 1.28
CA ALA A 11 -6.07 1.82 0.42
C ALA A 11 -4.89 2.37 -0.40
N ILE A 12 -5.09 3.49 -1.09
CA ILE A 12 -4.06 4.14 -1.91
C ILE A 12 -2.89 4.62 -1.05
N ASN A 13 -3.16 5.21 0.11
CA ASN A 13 -2.11 5.66 1.02
C ASN A 13 -1.31 4.48 1.57
N THR A 14 -1.94 3.34 1.89
CA THR A 14 -1.24 2.14 2.35
C THR A 14 -0.27 1.63 1.28
N VAL A 15 -0.70 1.52 0.03
CA VAL A 15 0.18 1.13 -1.08
C VAL A 15 1.32 2.14 -1.26
N ALA A 16 1.02 3.44 -1.25
CA ALA A 16 2.02 4.48 -1.40
C ALA A 16 3.04 4.51 -0.25
N ASP A 17 2.59 4.29 0.99
CA ASP A 17 3.47 4.16 2.15
C ASP A 17 4.40 2.96 2.03
N LEU A 18 3.88 1.80 1.65
CA LEU A 18 4.70 0.59 1.53
C LEU A 18 5.77 0.74 0.45
N VAL A 19 5.40 1.20 -0.75
CA VAL A 19 6.37 1.43 -1.82
C VAL A 19 7.42 2.47 -1.40
N SER A 20 7.00 3.55 -0.77
CA SER A 20 7.90 4.64 -0.35
C SER A 20 8.81 4.28 0.83
N ASN A 21 8.48 3.25 1.61
CA ASN A 21 9.33 2.77 2.71
C ASN A 21 10.52 1.92 2.22
N MET A 22 10.45 1.36 1.02
CA MET A 22 11.57 0.62 0.45
C MET A 22 12.75 1.54 0.12
N THR A 23 13.97 1.05 0.32
CA THR A 23 15.18 1.71 -0.17
C THR A 23 15.36 1.44 -1.66
N ILE A 24 15.87 2.45 -2.39
CA ILE A 24 16.15 2.34 -3.81
C ILE A 24 17.67 2.25 -3.97
N GLN A 25 18.13 1.15 -4.53
CA GLN A 25 19.55 0.88 -4.69
C GLN A 25 19.93 0.98 -6.17
N LEU A 26 21.02 1.69 -6.46
CA LEU A 26 21.66 1.65 -7.78
C LEU A 26 22.61 0.46 -7.79
N MET A 27 22.39 -0.44 -8.74
CA MET A 27 23.17 -1.67 -8.91
C MET A 27 23.96 -1.60 -10.20
N LYS A 28 25.11 -2.26 -10.20
CA LYS A 28 25.90 -2.50 -11.40
C LYS A 28 26.03 -3.99 -11.63
N ASN A 29 25.64 -4.43 -12.83
CA ASN A 29 25.78 -5.82 -13.25
C ASN A 29 27.27 -6.12 -13.49
N GLY A 30 27.76 -7.20 -12.90
CA GLY A 30 29.14 -7.64 -13.01
C GLY A 30 29.26 -9.15 -13.17
N ASP A 31 30.39 -9.62 -13.69
CA ASP A 31 30.65 -11.04 -13.99
C ASP A 31 30.51 -11.98 -12.77
N ARG A 32 30.66 -11.44 -11.56
CA ARG A 32 30.56 -12.20 -10.29
C ARG A 32 29.30 -11.90 -9.50
N GLY A 33 28.32 -11.26 -10.13
CA GLY A 33 27.07 -10.80 -9.51
C GLY A 33 26.99 -9.29 -9.38
N ASP A 34 25.78 -8.81 -9.03
CA ASP A 34 25.46 -7.41 -9.00
C ASP A 34 26.02 -6.73 -7.76
N THR A 35 26.62 -5.58 -7.94
CA THR A 35 27.21 -4.78 -6.85
C THR A 35 26.49 -3.45 -6.69
N ARG A 36 26.33 -3.00 -5.44
CA ARG A 36 25.71 -1.70 -5.16
C ARG A 36 26.65 -0.56 -5.45
N VAL A 37 26.18 0.42 -6.23
CA VAL A 37 26.91 1.64 -6.57
C VAL A 37 26.39 2.80 -5.71
N LYS A 38 27.33 3.62 -5.20
CA LYS A 38 27.03 4.85 -4.44
C LYS A 38 27.66 6.03 -5.19
N ASN A 39 26.83 6.81 -5.84
CA ASN A 39 27.24 8.02 -6.57
C ASN A 39 26.18 9.13 -6.40
N GLU A 40 26.32 10.26 -7.07
CA GLU A 40 25.38 11.38 -6.97
C GLU A 40 23.96 10.99 -7.39
N ILE A 41 23.81 10.19 -8.46
CA ILE A 41 22.49 9.79 -8.93
C ILE A 41 21.81 8.81 -7.97
N SER A 42 22.58 7.91 -7.34
CA SER A 42 22.04 7.04 -6.29
C SER A 42 21.56 7.84 -5.08
N ARG A 43 22.30 8.90 -4.70
CA ARG A 43 21.91 9.82 -3.63
C ARG A 43 20.66 10.64 -4.00
N LEU A 44 20.57 11.09 -5.25
CA LEU A 44 19.42 11.83 -5.77
C LEU A 44 18.14 11.01 -5.66
N VAL A 45 18.20 9.74 -6.05
CA VAL A 45 17.00 8.87 -6.08
C VAL A 45 16.66 8.33 -4.68
N ASP A 46 17.65 7.88 -3.90
CA ASP A 46 17.42 7.17 -2.62
C ASP A 46 17.35 8.10 -1.39
N ILE A 47 17.87 9.33 -1.45
CA ILE A 47 17.94 10.20 -0.28
C ILE A 47 17.20 11.51 -0.47
N ALA A 48 17.59 12.32 -1.47
CA ALA A 48 17.12 13.69 -1.64
C ALA A 48 16.84 13.99 -3.12
N PRO A 49 15.65 13.65 -3.63
CA PRO A 49 15.29 13.89 -5.03
C PRO A 49 15.19 15.38 -5.39
N ASN A 50 14.92 16.24 -4.42
CA ASN A 50 14.90 17.69 -4.58
C ASN A 50 15.08 18.38 -3.21
N ALA A 51 15.14 19.71 -3.19
CA ALA A 51 15.43 20.50 -2.00
C ALA A 51 14.30 20.47 -0.93
N TYR A 52 13.09 20.09 -1.29
CA TYR A 52 11.90 20.17 -0.43
C TYR A 52 11.22 18.82 -0.15
N GLN A 53 11.69 17.73 -0.76
CA GLN A 53 11.12 16.39 -0.56
C GLN A 53 12.22 15.38 -0.18
N THR A 54 11.88 14.51 0.75
CA THR A 54 12.64 13.28 1.01
C THR A 54 12.27 12.22 -0.04
N ARG A 55 13.08 11.17 -0.20
CA ARG A 55 12.74 10.00 -1.02
C ARG A 55 11.32 9.49 -0.69
N LYS A 56 11.02 9.31 0.60
CA LYS A 56 9.72 8.79 1.04
C LYS A 56 8.57 9.66 0.53
N SER A 57 8.61 10.97 0.73
CA SER A 57 7.54 11.86 0.30
C SER A 57 7.43 11.97 -1.23
N PHE A 58 8.55 11.87 -1.93
CA PHE A 58 8.60 11.88 -3.39
C PHE A 58 7.97 10.61 -3.98
N ILE A 59 8.40 9.43 -3.56
CA ILE A 59 7.87 8.15 -4.04
C ILE A 59 6.38 7.99 -3.65
N PHE A 60 6.02 8.39 -2.42
CA PHE A 60 4.62 8.43 -2.00
C PHE A 60 3.76 9.24 -2.97
N TRP A 61 4.23 10.43 -3.36
CA TRP A 61 3.54 11.29 -4.32
C TRP A 61 3.43 10.61 -5.70
N VAL A 62 4.51 10.00 -6.19
CA VAL A 62 4.52 9.29 -7.48
C VAL A 62 3.46 8.17 -7.48
N VAL A 63 3.48 7.29 -6.48
CA VAL A 63 2.53 6.18 -6.38
C VAL A 63 1.10 6.68 -6.28
N LYS A 64 0.86 7.66 -5.40
CA LYS A 64 -0.47 8.24 -5.23
C LYS A 64 -1.00 8.89 -6.50
N SER A 65 -0.14 9.59 -7.24
CA SER A 65 -0.49 10.20 -8.53
C SER A 65 -0.82 9.14 -9.57
N MET A 66 -0.02 8.07 -9.68
CA MET A 66 -0.28 6.95 -10.56
C MET A 66 -1.61 6.27 -10.24
N MET A 67 -1.89 5.97 -9.00
CA MET A 67 -3.13 5.28 -8.60
C MET A 67 -4.38 6.14 -8.80
N LEU A 68 -4.31 7.44 -8.58
CA LEU A 68 -5.45 8.36 -8.73
C LEU A 68 -5.69 8.77 -10.18
N ASN A 69 -4.65 8.95 -10.97
CA ASN A 69 -4.73 9.54 -12.31
C ASN A 69 -4.26 8.59 -13.43
N GLY A 70 -3.77 7.39 -13.11
CA GLY A 70 -3.12 6.50 -14.05
C GLY A 70 -1.67 6.88 -14.37
N ASN A 71 -1.31 8.15 -14.18
CA ASN A 71 -0.05 8.72 -14.62
C ASN A 71 0.59 9.57 -13.52
N ALA A 72 1.93 9.55 -13.47
CA ALA A 72 2.72 10.53 -12.75
C ALA A 72 3.87 11.00 -13.65
N VAL A 73 4.14 12.30 -13.67
CA VAL A 73 5.20 12.89 -14.50
C VAL A 73 6.15 13.68 -13.62
N VAL A 74 7.43 13.43 -13.81
CA VAL A 74 8.53 14.09 -13.10
C VAL A 74 9.51 14.66 -14.12
N MET A 75 9.94 15.89 -13.88
CA MET A 75 10.92 16.58 -14.71
C MET A 75 12.31 16.45 -14.09
N PRO A 76 13.26 15.78 -14.75
CA PRO A 76 14.66 15.85 -14.35
C PRO A 76 15.23 17.25 -14.69
N LEU A 77 15.78 17.92 -13.69
CA LEU A 77 16.45 19.20 -13.90
C LEU A 77 17.96 18.98 -14.01
N THR A 78 18.49 19.24 -15.20
CA THR A 78 19.90 19.03 -15.53
C THR A 78 20.68 20.32 -15.38
N ARG A 79 21.87 20.24 -14.75
CA ARG A 79 22.88 21.32 -14.72
C ARG A 79 24.23 20.73 -15.11
N ASN A 80 24.91 21.36 -16.04
CA ASN A 80 26.21 20.90 -16.57
C ASN A 80 26.20 19.45 -17.09
N GLY A 81 25.07 19.01 -17.70
CA GLY A 81 24.93 17.66 -18.23
C GLY A 81 24.52 16.59 -17.20
N GLU A 82 24.44 16.92 -15.92
CA GLU A 82 24.06 15.99 -14.86
C GLU A 82 22.68 16.34 -14.29
N VAL A 83 21.88 15.32 -13.97
CA VAL A 83 20.59 15.51 -13.28
C VAL A 83 20.84 15.85 -11.81
N LYS A 84 20.37 17.02 -11.38
CA LYS A 84 20.55 17.52 -10.00
C LYS A 84 19.27 17.51 -9.18
N GLU A 85 18.10 17.56 -9.80
CA GLU A 85 16.81 17.54 -9.12
C GLU A 85 15.77 16.77 -9.91
N LEU A 86 14.86 16.11 -9.19
CA LEU A 86 13.66 15.46 -9.73
C LEU A 86 12.43 16.27 -9.31
N LYS A 87 11.82 16.99 -10.23
CA LYS A 87 10.70 17.88 -9.96
C LYS A 87 9.37 17.23 -10.32
N PRO A 88 8.49 16.92 -9.34
CA PRO A 88 7.16 16.42 -9.61
C PRO A 88 6.31 17.48 -10.33
N LEU A 89 5.60 17.05 -11.37
CA LEU A 89 4.68 17.91 -12.11
C LEU A 89 3.22 17.61 -11.68
N SER A 90 2.49 18.66 -11.34
CA SER A 90 1.11 18.52 -10.88
C SER A 90 0.19 18.02 -12.00
N SER A 91 -0.49 16.90 -11.77
CA SER A 91 -1.32 16.20 -12.78
C SER A 91 -2.41 17.07 -13.38
N ASN A 92 -2.95 18.05 -12.62
CA ASN A 92 -3.99 18.96 -13.11
C ASN A 92 -3.45 20.07 -14.07
N LYS A 93 -2.13 20.13 -14.29
CA LYS A 93 -1.46 21.08 -15.19
C LYS A 93 -0.76 20.37 -16.35
N ILE A 94 -1.00 19.08 -16.49
CA ILE A 94 -0.43 18.23 -17.53
C ILE A 94 -1.55 17.87 -18.50
N SER A 95 -1.24 17.90 -19.79
CA SER A 95 -2.08 17.34 -20.85
C SER A 95 -1.20 16.50 -21.78
N PHE A 96 -1.74 15.42 -22.26
CA PHE A 96 -1.10 14.54 -23.24
C PHE A 96 -1.74 14.76 -24.60
N TYR A 97 -0.92 14.91 -25.61
CA TYR A 97 -1.35 15.07 -26.99
C TYR A 97 -0.61 14.04 -27.82
N HIS A 98 -1.29 13.34 -28.68
CA HIS A 98 -0.68 12.46 -29.68
C HIS A 98 -1.04 12.94 -31.08
N ASP A 99 -0.18 12.62 -32.05
CA ASP A 99 -0.47 12.83 -33.45
C ASP A 99 -1.44 11.75 -33.94
N LEU A 100 -2.43 12.14 -34.74
CA LEU A 100 -3.37 11.18 -35.33
C LEU A 100 -2.72 10.30 -36.41
N ASP A 101 -1.61 10.78 -36.99
CA ASP A 101 -0.87 10.07 -38.02
C ASP A 101 0.21 9.12 -37.46
N ASP A 102 0.62 9.31 -36.17
CA ASP A 102 1.55 8.42 -35.47
C ASP A 102 1.04 8.15 -34.05
N GLU A 103 0.41 7.01 -33.84
CA GLU A 103 -0.19 6.58 -32.57
C GLU A 103 0.85 6.39 -31.46
N PHE A 104 2.15 6.31 -31.79
CA PHE A 104 3.23 6.10 -30.81
C PHE A 104 3.96 7.38 -30.44
N ASP A 105 3.81 8.46 -31.19
CA ASP A 105 4.39 9.75 -30.85
C ASP A 105 3.41 10.61 -30.06
N TYR A 106 3.82 11.01 -28.87
CA TYR A 106 3.04 11.86 -27.99
C TYR A 106 3.88 12.96 -27.36
N VAL A 107 3.22 14.03 -27.02
CA VAL A 107 3.82 15.22 -26.39
C VAL A 107 3.18 15.45 -25.03
N ILE A 108 3.99 15.75 -24.03
CA ILE A 108 3.55 16.09 -22.69
C ILE A 108 3.56 17.62 -22.54
N LYS A 109 2.40 18.21 -22.46
CA LYS A 109 2.27 19.67 -22.26
C LYS A 109 2.14 19.99 -20.77
N TYR A 110 3.02 20.87 -20.31
CA TYR A 110 2.98 21.40 -18.94
C TYR A 110 3.08 22.92 -18.95
N LYS A 111 2.07 23.61 -18.41
CA LYS A 111 2.03 25.09 -18.33
C LYS A 111 2.32 25.77 -19.70
N ASN A 112 1.68 25.39 -20.75
CA ASN A 112 1.85 25.94 -22.11
C ASN A 112 3.22 25.67 -22.77
N LYS A 113 4.05 24.78 -22.22
CA LYS A 113 5.29 24.32 -22.83
C LYS A 113 5.19 22.84 -23.14
N ASP A 114 5.61 22.47 -24.34
CA ASP A 114 5.61 21.11 -24.82
C ASP A 114 6.95 20.44 -24.51
N TYR A 115 6.90 19.19 -24.08
CA TYR A 115 8.06 18.37 -23.73
C TYR A 115 7.97 17.03 -24.44
N ALA A 116 9.08 16.57 -24.96
CA ALA A 116 9.17 15.24 -25.52
C ALA A 116 9.15 14.19 -24.38
N PRO A 117 8.58 12.99 -24.60
CA PRO A 117 8.51 11.94 -23.56
C PRO A 117 9.86 11.48 -23.01
N GLN A 118 10.92 11.59 -23.81
CA GLN A 118 12.28 11.25 -23.41
C GLN A 118 12.89 12.27 -22.42
N ASP A 119 12.40 13.50 -22.40
CA ASP A 119 12.89 14.57 -21.51
C ASP A 119 12.28 14.48 -20.10
N LEU A 120 11.29 13.61 -19.91
CA LEU A 120 10.54 13.48 -18.67
C LEU A 120 10.52 12.01 -18.19
N LEU A 121 10.39 11.85 -16.89
CA LEU A 121 10.06 10.55 -16.31
C LEU A 121 8.54 10.44 -16.26
N HIS A 122 7.98 9.64 -17.15
CA HIS A 122 6.56 9.35 -17.21
C HIS A 122 6.29 7.95 -16.65
N PHE A 123 5.67 7.90 -15.47
CA PHE A 123 5.27 6.68 -14.79
C PHE A 123 3.83 6.36 -15.17
N VAL A 124 3.62 5.18 -15.77
CA VAL A 124 2.34 4.73 -16.32
C VAL A 124 1.83 3.53 -15.55
N LEU A 125 0.64 3.63 -14.99
CA LEU A 125 -0.04 2.53 -14.28
C LEU A 125 -1.20 2.03 -15.14
N ASN A 126 -1.32 0.71 -15.29
CA ASN A 126 -2.37 0.08 -16.10
C ASN A 126 -2.47 0.74 -17.49
N PRO A 127 -1.50 0.50 -18.41
CA PRO A 127 -1.52 1.08 -19.74
C PRO A 127 -2.85 0.86 -20.46
N ASP A 128 -3.33 1.89 -21.14
CA ASP A 128 -4.54 1.81 -21.94
C ASP A 128 -4.31 0.91 -23.15
N GLU A 129 -5.34 0.17 -23.56
CA GLU A 129 -5.24 -0.79 -24.66
C GLU A 129 -4.98 -0.10 -26.02
N ASN A 130 -5.59 1.07 -26.23
CA ASN A 130 -5.47 1.82 -27.49
C ASN A 130 -4.33 2.85 -27.45
N LEU A 131 -4.02 3.38 -26.26
CA LEU A 131 -2.99 4.39 -26.05
C LEU A 131 -1.99 3.90 -25.00
N PRO A 132 -1.03 3.02 -25.34
CA PRO A 132 -0.14 2.34 -24.39
C PRO A 132 0.71 3.29 -23.53
N PHE A 133 0.92 4.53 -23.97
CA PHE A 133 1.61 5.56 -23.19
C PHE A 133 0.72 6.22 -22.13
N MET A 134 -0.59 5.99 -22.17
CA MET A 134 -1.53 6.51 -21.18
C MET A 134 -1.86 5.47 -20.13
N GLY A 135 -1.77 5.87 -18.88
CA GLY A 135 -2.18 5.03 -17.76
C GLY A 135 -3.65 5.22 -17.42
N THR A 136 -4.29 4.13 -17.06
CA THR A 136 -5.69 4.10 -16.63
C THR A 136 -5.78 4.09 -15.11
N SER A 137 -6.52 5.05 -14.55
CA SER A 137 -6.76 5.10 -13.10
C SER A 137 -7.86 4.11 -12.69
N TYR A 138 -7.88 3.76 -11.42
CA TYR A 138 -8.96 2.95 -10.83
C TYR A 138 -10.32 3.69 -10.72
N LYS A 139 -10.38 4.93 -11.20
CA LYS A 139 -11.54 5.80 -11.01
C LYS A 139 -12.83 5.22 -11.59
N VAL A 140 -12.77 4.64 -12.78
CA VAL A 140 -13.97 4.07 -13.45
C VAL A 140 -14.49 2.90 -12.63
N ASN A 141 -13.61 1.96 -12.27
CA ASN A 141 -13.98 0.74 -11.57
C ASN A 141 -14.45 0.97 -10.12
N LEU A 142 -14.02 2.06 -9.49
CA LEU A 142 -14.38 2.40 -8.10
C LEU A 142 -15.59 3.31 -7.99
N ASN A 143 -16.10 3.86 -9.09
CA ASN A 143 -17.13 4.89 -9.04
C ASN A 143 -18.42 4.41 -8.37
N ASP A 144 -18.93 3.26 -8.76
CA ASP A 144 -20.19 2.72 -8.26
C ASP A 144 -20.09 2.29 -6.80
N VAL A 145 -18.99 1.60 -6.44
CA VAL A 145 -18.75 1.16 -5.06
C VAL A 145 -18.59 2.36 -4.11
N THR A 146 -17.88 3.39 -4.52
CA THR A 146 -17.75 4.61 -3.70
C THR A 146 -19.07 5.36 -3.57
N HIS A 147 -19.94 5.29 -4.57
CA HIS A 147 -21.29 5.84 -4.48
C HIS A 147 -22.12 5.07 -3.45
N ASN A 148 -22.09 3.74 -3.48
CA ASN A 148 -22.79 2.89 -2.51
C ASN A 148 -22.33 3.16 -1.07
N LEU A 149 -21.02 3.25 -0.82
CA LEU A 149 -20.46 3.58 0.50
C LEU A 149 -20.92 4.96 1.01
N LYS A 150 -20.99 5.95 0.12
CA LYS A 150 -21.50 7.28 0.47
C LYS A 150 -22.99 7.24 0.79
N GLN A 151 -23.77 6.50 0.01
CA GLN A 151 -25.20 6.35 0.26
C GLN A 151 -25.48 5.60 1.56
N ALA A 152 -24.76 4.52 1.85
CA ALA A 152 -24.85 3.81 3.11
C ALA A 152 -24.53 4.72 4.31
N SER A 153 -23.49 5.54 4.19
CA SER A 153 -23.13 6.53 5.22
C SER A 153 -24.20 7.61 5.40
N ALA A 154 -24.81 8.07 4.32
CA ALA A 154 -25.91 9.04 4.36
C ALA A 154 -27.17 8.45 5.01
N THR A 155 -27.53 7.22 4.64
CA THR A 155 -28.67 6.49 5.24
C THR A 155 -28.44 6.27 6.73
N LYS A 156 -27.24 5.82 7.13
CA LYS A 156 -26.90 5.68 8.56
C LYS A 156 -27.04 6.99 9.32
N ARG A 157 -26.57 8.09 8.74
CA ARG A 157 -26.67 9.42 9.34
C ARG A 157 -28.12 9.85 9.51
N SER A 158 -28.95 9.67 8.47
CA SER A 158 -30.39 9.98 8.49
C SER A 158 -31.10 9.16 9.57
N PHE A 159 -30.76 7.88 9.70
CA PHE A 159 -31.28 7.05 10.79
C PHE A 159 -30.91 7.54 12.18
N MET A 160 -29.67 7.98 12.35
CA MET A 160 -29.17 8.46 13.65
C MET A 160 -29.71 9.86 14.01
N SER A 161 -30.08 10.67 13.03
CA SER A 161 -30.64 12.01 13.26
C SER A 161 -32.15 11.99 13.57
N SER A 162 -32.80 10.84 13.44
CA SER A 162 -34.27 10.67 13.63
C SER A 162 -35.13 11.60 12.76
N GLU A 163 -34.57 12.14 11.68
CA GLU A 163 -35.23 13.14 10.84
C GLU A 163 -36.39 12.58 9.99
N TYR A 164 -36.45 11.25 9.82
CA TYR A 164 -37.36 10.60 8.88
C TYR A 164 -38.22 9.47 9.45
N MET A 165 -38.15 9.17 10.74
CA MET A 165 -38.98 8.10 11.32
C MET A 165 -39.68 8.58 12.60
N PRO A 166 -40.96 8.95 12.53
CA PRO A 166 -41.75 9.08 13.73
C PRO A 166 -41.87 7.71 14.38
N SER A 167 -41.29 7.57 15.57
CA SER A 167 -41.43 6.33 16.39
C SER A 167 -42.84 6.15 16.93
N LEU A 168 -43.68 7.12 16.77
CA LEU A 168 -45.02 7.18 17.30
C LEU A 168 -45.95 7.87 16.32
N ILE A 169 -46.99 7.18 15.85
CA ILE A 169 -48.13 7.79 15.15
C ILE A 169 -49.23 8.01 16.20
N MET A 170 -49.66 9.23 16.30
CA MET A 170 -50.80 9.60 17.13
C MET A 170 -52.01 9.76 16.21
N MET A 171 -52.98 8.87 16.35
CA MET A 171 -54.26 8.96 15.64
C MET A 171 -55.26 9.70 16.55
N VAL A 172 -55.76 10.80 16.02
CA VAL A 172 -56.84 11.58 16.67
C VAL A 172 -58.16 11.21 15.97
N ASP A 173 -59.24 11.15 16.75
CA ASP A 173 -60.54 10.77 16.21
C ASP A 173 -61.00 11.75 15.12
N SER A 174 -61.58 11.21 14.04
CA SER A 174 -61.87 11.97 12.81
C SER A 174 -62.89 13.12 12.97
N ASP A 175 -63.56 13.21 14.11
CA ASP A 175 -64.48 14.32 14.39
C ASP A 175 -63.83 15.56 15.01
N ALA A 176 -62.54 15.52 15.25
CA ALA A 176 -61.76 16.65 15.73
C ALA A 176 -60.93 17.27 14.55
N ASP A 177 -61.51 18.24 13.87
CA ASP A 177 -60.80 19.04 12.85
C ASP A 177 -59.84 19.96 13.60
N LEU A 178 -58.63 19.43 13.89
CA LEU A 178 -57.59 20.14 14.63
C LEU A 178 -56.91 21.13 13.72
N ASP A 179 -57.15 22.42 13.92
CA ASP A 179 -56.42 23.51 13.38
C ASP A 179 -54.92 23.47 13.81
N GLU A 180 -54.06 24.13 13.06
CA GLU A 180 -52.60 24.10 13.28
C GLU A 180 -52.25 24.62 14.70
N ASP A 181 -52.95 25.63 15.18
CA ASP A 181 -52.85 26.17 16.55
C ASP A 181 -53.30 25.19 17.64
N GLU A 182 -54.24 24.34 17.36
CA GLU A 182 -54.73 23.30 18.29
C GLU A 182 -53.80 22.10 18.33
N ARG A 183 -53.16 21.79 17.20
CA ARG A 183 -52.07 20.81 17.13
C ARG A 183 -50.90 21.22 18.03
N GLU A 184 -50.46 22.45 17.90
CA GLU A 184 -49.31 22.97 18.69
C GLU A 184 -49.61 23.00 20.17
N LYS A 185 -50.82 23.38 20.56
CA LYS A 185 -51.28 23.35 21.96
C LYS A 185 -51.39 21.94 22.50
N PHE A 186 -51.78 20.96 21.67
CA PHE A 186 -51.88 19.57 22.05
C PHE A 186 -50.48 18.96 22.22
N GLU A 187 -49.55 19.30 21.31
CA GLU A 187 -48.16 18.88 21.38
C GLU A 187 -47.45 19.45 22.61
N GLU A 188 -47.71 20.73 22.93
CA GLU A 188 -47.17 21.35 24.16
C GLU A 188 -47.73 20.74 25.43
N LYS A 189 -49.01 20.41 25.45
CA LYS A 189 -49.71 19.93 26.63
C LYS A 189 -49.44 18.45 26.94
N TYR A 190 -49.32 17.61 25.89
CA TYR A 190 -49.27 16.15 26.02
C TYR A 190 -47.93 15.50 25.58
N LEU A 191 -47.17 16.11 24.71
CA LEU A 191 -45.93 15.54 24.19
C LEU A 191 -44.65 16.23 24.73
N LYS A 192 -44.67 17.55 24.95
CA LYS A 192 -43.54 18.26 25.56
C LYS A 192 -43.51 18.02 27.06
N ARG A 193 -42.74 17.05 27.52
CA ARG A 193 -42.55 16.75 28.94
C ARG A 193 -41.77 17.86 29.64
N LYS A 194 -42.42 18.57 30.58
CA LYS A 194 -41.74 19.47 31.50
C LYS A 194 -41.01 18.72 32.63
N ASP A 195 -41.37 17.46 32.90
CA ASP A 195 -40.81 16.65 33.98
C ASP A 195 -40.64 15.19 33.52
N LYS A 196 -39.40 14.73 33.38
CA LYS A 196 -39.09 13.39 32.85
C LYS A 196 -39.52 12.24 33.78
N ASN A 197 -39.85 12.54 35.04
CA ASN A 197 -40.14 11.54 36.07
C ASN A 197 -41.64 11.37 36.38
N LYS A 198 -42.53 12.12 35.73
CA LYS A 198 -43.96 11.94 35.93
C LYS A 198 -44.60 11.07 34.89
N PRO A 199 -45.54 10.17 35.25
CA PRO A 199 -46.27 9.39 34.26
C PRO A 199 -47.12 10.30 33.36
N LEU A 200 -47.19 9.93 32.08
CA LEU A 200 -48.04 10.62 31.14
C LEU A 200 -49.49 10.14 31.29
N LEU A 201 -50.37 11.02 31.78
CA LEU A 201 -51.79 10.76 31.91
C LEU A 201 -52.51 11.30 30.67
N LEU A 202 -53.10 10.41 29.90
CA LEU A 202 -53.90 10.74 28.72
C LEU A 202 -55.34 10.33 28.94
N PRO A 203 -56.35 11.12 28.48
CA PRO A 203 -57.73 10.72 28.55
C PRO A 203 -57.99 9.49 27.67
N ASP A 204 -58.72 8.53 28.19
CA ASP A 204 -59.08 7.32 27.46
C ASP A 204 -60.09 7.69 26.33
N GLY A 205 -59.80 7.20 25.10
CA GLY A 205 -60.66 7.39 23.93
C GLY A 205 -60.37 8.60 23.04
N LEU A 206 -59.48 9.54 23.45
CA LEU A 206 -59.17 10.72 22.64
C LEU A 206 -58.03 10.50 21.64
N VAL A 207 -57.10 9.59 21.92
CA VAL A 207 -55.89 9.38 21.12
C VAL A 207 -55.53 7.91 21.13
N ARG A 208 -55.31 7.36 19.94
CA ARG A 208 -54.69 6.05 19.75
C ARG A 208 -53.23 6.23 19.39
N PHE A 209 -52.35 5.61 20.12
CA PHE A 209 -50.94 5.57 19.79
C PHE A 209 -50.63 4.27 19.06
N GLU A 210 -50.12 4.39 17.85
CA GLU A 210 -49.60 3.27 17.11
C GLU A 210 -48.06 3.42 17.07
N THR A 211 -47.38 2.46 17.71
CA THR A 211 -45.93 2.44 17.72
C THR A 211 -45.47 1.78 16.42
N ILE A 212 -44.90 2.56 15.55
CA ILE A 212 -44.21 2.00 14.40
C ILE A 212 -42.88 1.47 14.92
N LYS A 213 -42.66 0.17 14.79
CA LYS A 213 -41.37 -0.42 15.05
C LYS A 213 -40.39 0.13 14.00
N PRO A 214 -39.46 1.03 14.35
CA PRO A 214 -38.53 1.56 13.36
C PRO A 214 -37.71 0.39 12.80
N LEU A 215 -37.51 0.36 11.50
CA LEU A 215 -36.56 -0.54 10.87
C LEU A 215 -35.19 -0.34 11.54
N THR A 216 -34.55 -1.41 11.94
CA THR A 216 -33.18 -1.35 12.48
C THR A 216 -32.16 -1.28 11.33
N LEU A 217 -30.93 -0.83 11.62
CA LEU A 217 -29.85 -0.90 10.63
C LEU A 217 -29.55 -2.34 10.21
N GLU A 218 -29.88 -3.33 11.05
CA GLU A 218 -29.82 -4.76 10.75
C GLU A 218 -30.91 -5.16 9.73
N ASP A 219 -32.13 -4.66 9.89
CA ASP A 219 -33.22 -4.91 8.93
C ASP A 219 -32.91 -4.38 7.54
N LEU A 220 -32.08 -3.34 7.43
CA LEU A 220 -31.62 -2.79 6.16
C LEU A 220 -30.35 -3.48 5.62
N ALA A 221 -29.78 -4.43 6.35
CA ALA A 221 -28.54 -5.13 5.98
C ALA A 221 -27.38 -4.16 5.60
N ILE A 222 -27.41 -2.92 6.09
CA ILE A 222 -26.42 -1.89 5.74
C ILE A 222 -25.03 -2.33 6.16
N HIS A 223 -24.90 -3.01 7.29
CA HIS A 223 -23.60 -3.47 7.78
C HIS A 223 -22.93 -4.47 6.83
N GLU A 224 -23.69 -5.46 6.37
CA GLU A 224 -23.19 -6.45 5.41
C GLU A 224 -22.89 -5.82 4.04
N SER A 225 -23.76 -4.92 3.57
CA SER A 225 -23.53 -4.19 2.32
C SER A 225 -22.23 -3.37 2.36
N VAL A 226 -21.98 -2.61 3.44
CA VAL A 226 -20.73 -1.84 3.63
C VAL A 226 -19.50 -2.75 3.67
N LYS A 227 -19.62 -3.94 4.28
CA LYS A 227 -18.55 -4.93 4.33
C LYS A 227 -18.21 -5.42 2.91
N VAL A 228 -19.21 -5.82 2.13
CA VAL A 228 -19.05 -6.25 0.75
C VAL A 228 -18.45 -5.13 -0.12
N ASP A 229 -18.92 -3.90 0.03
CA ASP A 229 -18.38 -2.76 -0.70
C ASP A 229 -16.90 -2.52 -0.37
N LYS A 230 -16.49 -2.63 0.89
CA LYS A 230 -15.07 -2.54 1.30
C LYS A 230 -14.24 -3.68 0.73
N GLU A 231 -14.74 -4.91 0.74
CA GLU A 231 -14.08 -6.07 0.11
C GLU A 231 -13.91 -5.85 -1.38
N THR A 232 -14.91 -5.26 -2.03
CA THR A 232 -14.86 -4.91 -3.46
C THR A 232 -13.80 -3.84 -3.74
N VAL A 233 -13.72 -2.78 -2.92
CA VAL A 233 -12.65 -1.77 -3.02
C VAL A 233 -11.28 -2.43 -2.86
N ALA A 234 -11.12 -3.30 -1.86
CA ALA A 234 -9.88 -4.02 -1.62
C ALA A 234 -9.48 -4.88 -2.81
N SER A 235 -10.43 -5.63 -3.39
CA SER A 235 -10.24 -6.48 -4.55
C SER A 235 -9.83 -5.68 -5.80
N ILE A 236 -10.53 -4.59 -6.12
CA ILE A 236 -10.21 -3.72 -7.27
C ILE A 236 -8.81 -3.14 -7.14
N LEU A 237 -8.42 -2.70 -5.96
CA LEU A 237 -7.09 -2.12 -5.71
C LEU A 237 -6.00 -3.19 -5.51
N GLY A 238 -6.38 -4.46 -5.38
CA GLY A 238 -5.46 -5.58 -5.15
C GLY A 238 -4.76 -5.52 -3.79
N ILE A 239 -5.48 -5.11 -2.74
CA ILE A 239 -4.99 -5.05 -1.36
C ILE A 239 -5.74 -6.05 -0.48
N PRO A 240 -5.14 -6.54 0.61
CA PRO A 240 -5.85 -7.36 1.59
C PRO A 240 -7.03 -6.61 2.22
N SER A 241 -8.18 -7.27 2.38
CA SER A 241 -9.39 -6.65 2.91
C SER A 241 -9.26 -6.20 4.37
N PHE A 242 -8.39 -6.84 5.16
CA PHE A 242 -8.12 -6.43 6.54
C PHE A 242 -7.50 -5.02 6.65
N VAL A 243 -6.85 -4.50 5.59
CA VAL A 243 -6.36 -3.11 5.52
C VAL A 243 -7.51 -2.10 5.62
N LEU A 244 -8.69 -2.47 5.12
CA LEU A 244 -9.92 -1.68 5.20
C LEU A 244 -10.80 -2.06 6.43
N GLY A 245 -10.26 -2.85 7.36
CA GLY A 245 -10.95 -3.27 8.56
C GLY A 245 -11.99 -4.37 8.35
N VAL A 246 -11.84 -5.19 7.29
CA VAL A 246 -12.70 -6.33 7.00
C VAL A 246 -11.88 -7.62 7.02
N GLY A 247 -12.33 -8.60 7.79
CA GLY A 247 -11.61 -9.86 7.96
C GLY A 247 -10.52 -9.80 9.04
N THR A 248 -9.65 -10.80 9.05
CA THR A 248 -8.57 -10.97 10.03
C THR A 248 -7.22 -10.87 9.34
N TYR A 249 -6.22 -10.35 10.07
CA TYR A 249 -4.86 -10.29 9.56
C TYR A 249 -4.30 -11.68 9.28
N SER A 250 -3.73 -11.86 8.09
CA SER A 250 -2.97 -13.04 7.67
C SER A 250 -1.57 -12.63 7.23
N LYS A 251 -0.55 -13.25 7.83
CA LYS A 251 0.85 -13.01 7.48
C LYS A 251 1.16 -13.45 6.04
N ASP A 252 0.60 -14.56 5.62
CA ASP A 252 0.84 -15.11 4.27
C ASP A 252 0.17 -14.23 3.22
N GLU A 253 -1.06 -13.75 3.47
CA GLU A 253 -1.76 -12.80 2.60
C GLU A 253 -1.00 -11.48 2.52
N TRP A 254 -0.46 -10.99 3.64
CA TRP A 254 0.38 -9.79 3.67
C TRP A 254 1.64 -9.96 2.83
N ASN A 255 2.39 -11.04 3.01
CA ASN A 255 3.61 -11.29 2.26
C ASN A 255 3.33 -11.50 0.76
N ASN A 256 2.23 -12.16 0.42
CA ASN A 256 1.78 -12.29 -0.96
C ASN A 256 1.44 -10.93 -1.58
N PHE A 257 0.73 -10.07 -0.85
CA PHE A 257 0.44 -8.70 -1.28
C PHE A 257 1.71 -7.89 -1.56
N ILE A 258 2.72 -7.99 -0.69
CA ILE A 258 4.02 -7.35 -0.95
C ILE A 258 4.64 -7.86 -2.26
N ASN A 259 4.69 -9.18 -2.45
CA ASN A 259 5.32 -9.79 -3.63
C ASN A 259 4.59 -9.48 -4.94
N THR A 260 3.27 -9.44 -4.92
CA THR A 260 2.48 -9.33 -6.15
C THR A 260 2.15 -7.88 -6.48
N LYS A 261 1.55 -7.15 -5.54
CA LYS A 261 1.04 -5.79 -5.81
C LYS A 261 2.10 -4.71 -5.58
N ILE A 262 2.75 -4.73 -4.41
CA ILE A 262 3.71 -3.69 -4.04
C ILE A 262 4.93 -3.74 -4.95
N MET A 263 5.49 -4.94 -5.17
CA MET A 263 6.64 -5.11 -6.07
C MET A 263 6.30 -4.82 -7.52
N SER A 264 5.10 -5.11 -8.00
CA SER A 264 4.66 -4.72 -9.35
C SER A 264 4.68 -3.20 -9.56
N ILE A 265 4.16 -2.43 -8.60
CA ILE A 265 4.20 -0.96 -8.66
C ILE A 265 5.64 -0.45 -8.54
N ALA A 266 6.44 -1.04 -7.64
CA ALA A 266 7.85 -0.69 -7.50
C ALA A 266 8.63 -0.94 -8.81
N GLN A 267 8.32 -2.00 -9.54
CA GLN A 267 8.95 -2.33 -10.81
C GLN A 267 8.66 -1.28 -11.90
N ILE A 268 7.43 -0.77 -11.97
CA ILE A 268 7.09 0.34 -12.88
C ILE A 268 7.99 1.56 -12.59
N ILE A 269 8.11 1.90 -11.30
CA ILE A 269 8.94 3.04 -10.88
C ILE A 269 10.41 2.78 -11.18
N GLN A 270 10.91 1.59 -10.86
CA GLN A 270 12.27 1.15 -11.13
C GLN A 270 12.63 1.31 -12.62
N GLN A 271 11.82 0.75 -13.51
CA GLN A 271 12.04 0.81 -14.96
C GLN A 271 12.01 2.24 -15.50
N THR A 272 11.14 3.08 -14.97
CA THR A 272 11.09 4.49 -15.36
C THR A 272 12.31 5.26 -14.84
N LEU A 273 12.76 5.00 -13.61
CA LEU A 273 13.97 5.61 -13.06
C LEU A 273 15.25 5.20 -13.81
N ASN A 274 15.29 4.01 -14.42
CA ASN A 274 16.42 3.55 -15.21
C ASN A 274 16.73 4.47 -16.40
N LYS A 275 15.77 5.29 -16.86
CA LYS A 275 16.02 6.34 -17.85
C LYS A 275 17.01 7.41 -17.40
N LEU A 276 17.27 7.53 -16.09
CA LEU A 276 18.26 8.46 -15.54
C LEU A 276 19.69 7.93 -15.64
N VAL A 277 19.87 6.65 -15.90
CA VAL A 277 21.18 5.99 -15.93
C VAL A 277 21.62 5.84 -17.39
N VAL A 278 22.81 6.32 -17.68
CA VAL A 278 23.40 6.28 -19.04
C VAL A 278 24.14 4.97 -19.28
N GLU A 279 24.77 4.44 -18.24
CA GLU A 279 25.54 3.20 -18.31
C GLU A 279 24.60 1.99 -18.45
N PRO A 280 24.79 1.15 -19.50
CA PRO A 280 23.87 0.06 -19.80
C PRO A 280 23.94 -1.10 -18.78
N ASP A 281 25.01 -1.17 -17.99
CA ASP A 281 25.25 -2.18 -16.95
C ASP A 281 24.74 -1.74 -15.57
N MET A 282 24.15 -0.55 -15.46
CA MET A 282 23.59 -0.03 -14.22
C MET A 282 22.06 0.01 -14.25
N TYR A 283 21.44 -0.24 -13.11
CA TYR A 283 19.99 -0.17 -12.94
C TYR A 283 19.59 0.08 -11.48
N PHE A 284 18.41 0.67 -11.30
CA PHE A 284 17.81 0.81 -9.98
C PHE A 284 17.05 -0.45 -9.57
N THR A 285 17.04 -0.75 -8.29
CA THR A 285 16.22 -1.81 -7.71
C THR A 285 15.63 -1.37 -6.36
N PHE A 286 14.44 -1.87 -6.06
CA PHE A 286 13.81 -1.68 -4.75
C PHE A 286 14.12 -2.86 -3.83
N ASN A 287 14.42 -2.56 -2.57
CA ASN A 287 14.64 -3.59 -1.56
C ASN A 287 13.38 -3.74 -0.68
N PRO A 288 12.59 -4.83 -0.85
CA PRO A 288 11.34 -5.02 -0.12
C PRO A 288 11.53 -5.64 1.27
N ARG A 289 12.76 -5.94 1.69
CA ARG A 289 13.04 -6.73 2.91
C ARG A 289 12.35 -6.18 4.16
N SER A 290 12.34 -4.84 4.31
CA SER A 290 11.72 -4.18 5.47
C SER A 290 10.19 -4.26 5.50
N LEU A 291 9.55 -4.69 4.42
CA LEU A 291 8.09 -4.78 4.32
C LEU A 291 7.54 -6.14 4.73
N TYR A 292 8.38 -7.20 4.63
CA TYR A 292 7.96 -8.54 5.01
C TYR A 292 7.80 -8.68 6.50
N ASN A 293 6.74 -9.34 6.90
CA ASN A 293 6.47 -9.61 8.31
C ASN A 293 7.10 -10.95 8.73
N TYR A 294 8.42 -10.93 8.93
CA TYR A 294 9.15 -12.06 9.51
C TYR A 294 9.44 -11.78 10.97
N SER A 295 9.21 -12.78 11.84
CA SER A 295 9.67 -12.68 13.21
C SER A 295 11.20 -12.69 13.27
N LEU A 296 11.79 -12.13 14.34
CA LEU A 296 13.24 -12.16 14.54
C LEU A 296 13.78 -13.60 14.49
N VAL A 297 13.04 -14.56 15.07
CA VAL A 297 13.42 -15.98 15.09
C VAL A 297 13.46 -16.55 13.67
N GLU A 298 12.46 -16.24 12.82
CA GLU A 298 12.46 -16.70 11.42
C GLU A 298 13.63 -16.10 10.63
N GLN A 299 13.94 -14.83 10.83
CA GLN A 299 15.08 -14.17 10.19
C GLN A 299 16.41 -14.81 10.64
N VAL A 300 16.59 -15.01 11.94
CA VAL A 300 17.81 -15.66 12.48
C VAL A 300 17.95 -17.09 11.97
N ASN A 301 16.86 -17.85 11.91
CA ASN A 301 16.87 -19.22 11.37
C ASN A 301 17.25 -19.24 9.89
N ALA A 302 16.68 -18.35 9.08
CA ALA A 302 17.01 -18.23 7.66
C ALA A 302 18.46 -17.82 7.45
N ILE A 303 18.97 -16.82 8.17
CA ILE A 303 20.37 -16.40 8.12
C ILE A 303 21.28 -17.54 8.51
N THR A 304 20.99 -18.23 9.62
CA THR A 304 21.79 -19.35 10.10
C THR A 304 21.87 -20.49 9.08
N ALA A 305 20.73 -20.82 8.45
CA ALA A 305 20.68 -21.85 7.42
C ALA A 305 21.53 -21.47 6.19
N LEU A 306 21.40 -20.22 5.71
CA LEU A 306 22.12 -19.72 4.53
C LEU A 306 23.63 -19.58 4.78
N VAL A 307 24.04 -19.14 5.98
CA VAL A 307 25.45 -19.05 6.38
C VAL A 307 26.06 -20.43 6.47
N LYS A 308 25.36 -21.43 7.03
CA LYS A 308 25.85 -22.83 7.16
C LYS A 308 26.13 -23.49 5.81
N VAL A 309 25.40 -23.13 4.75
CA VAL A 309 25.60 -23.69 3.40
C VAL A 309 26.43 -22.75 2.49
N ASN A 310 27.14 -21.79 3.05
CA ASN A 310 28.00 -20.84 2.31
C ASN A 310 27.29 -19.97 1.27
N THR A 311 25.98 -19.86 1.34
CA THR A 311 25.19 -19.02 0.45
C THR A 311 25.24 -17.55 0.88
N LEU A 312 25.42 -17.30 2.18
CA LEU A 312 25.42 -15.95 2.78
C LEU A 312 26.67 -15.78 3.64
N ARG A 313 27.35 -14.64 3.50
CA ARG A 313 28.43 -14.23 4.40
C ARG A 313 27.86 -13.79 5.75
N ARG A 314 28.60 -13.97 6.83
CA ARG A 314 28.18 -13.54 8.18
C ARG A 314 27.83 -12.06 8.23
N ASN A 315 28.61 -11.19 7.56
CA ASN A 315 28.35 -9.75 7.48
C ASN A 315 27.07 -9.42 6.71
N GLU A 316 26.72 -10.17 5.69
CA GLU A 316 25.45 -10.03 4.99
C GLU A 316 24.26 -10.38 5.91
N GLY A 317 24.41 -11.45 6.72
CA GLY A 317 23.45 -11.82 7.76
C GLY A 317 23.31 -10.75 8.85
N ARG A 318 24.43 -10.15 9.28
CA ARG A 318 24.41 -9.00 10.22
C ARG A 318 23.67 -7.81 9.65
N ASN A 319 23.91 -7.51 8.37
CA ASN A 319 23.19 -6.44 7.67
C ASN A 319 21.66 -6.70 7.60
N TRP A 320 21.25 -7.98 7.47
CA TRP A 320 19.84 -8.33 7.52
C TRP A 320 19.17 -8.01 8.86
N LEU A 321 19.92 -8.09 9.94
CA LEU A 321 19.47 -7.77 11.29
C LEU A 321 19.70 -6.29 11.66
N GLY A 322 20.23 -5.46 10.73
CA GLY A 322 20.53 -4.07 10.96
C GLY A 322 21.80 -3.83 11.79
N LEU A 323 22.65 -4.85 11.93
CA LEU A 323 23.94 -4.77 12.65
C LEU A 323 25.04 -4.27 11.72
N ALA A 324 25.99 -3.52 12.28
CA ALA A 324 27.19 -3.08 11.56
C ALA A 324 28.06 -4.29 11.13
N PRO A 325 28.77 -4.19 9.99
CA PRO A 325 29.74 -5.22 9.60
C PRO A 325 30.89 -5.31 10.60
N ASP A 326 31.49 -6.49 10.64
CA ASP A 326 32.65 -6.82 11.48
C ASP A 326 33.74 -7.38 10.58
N GLU A 327 34.99 -6.90 10.70
CA GLU A 327 36.10 -7.24 9.80
C GLU A 327 36.42 -8.75 9.77
N GLU A 328 36.22 -9.45 10.91
CA GLU A 328 36.46 -10.89 11.01
C GLU A 328 35.33 -11.76 10.44
N MET A 329 34.22 -11.15 10.00
CA MET A 329 33.02 -11.84 9.57
C MET A 329 32.75 -11.77 8.06
N ASP A 330 33.75 -11.40 7.27
CA ASP A 330 33.58 -11.25 5.82
C ASP A 330 33.85 -12.53 5.02
N ASP A 331 34.51 -13.51 5.65
CA ASP A 331 34.82 -14.80 5.03
C ASP A 331 33.63 -15.74 5.01
N LEU A 332 33.54 -16.53 3.93
CA LEU A 332 32.61 -17.65 3.85
C LEU A 332 33.12 -18.79 4.77
N ILE A 333 32.23 -19.34 5.59
CA ILE A 333 32.56 -20.45 6.52
C ILE A 333 32.19 -21.76 5.87
N VAL A 334 33.19 -22.63 5.70
CA VAL A 334 32.93 -24.01 5.33
C VAL A 334 32.84 -24.84 6.62
N LEU A 335 31.70 -25.53 6.82
CA LEU A 335 31.63 -26.55 7.86
C LEU A 335 32.39 -27.81 7.36
N GLU A 336 33.30 -28.33 8.17
CA GLU A 336 34.11 -29.55 7.87
C GLU A 336 33.30 -30.75 7.42
N ASN A 337 32.00 -30.77 7.67
CA ASN A 337 31.11 -31.89 7.35
C ASN A 337 30.62 -31.92 5.88
N TYR A 338 30.93 -30.93 5.06
CA TYR A 338 30.59 -30.91 3.63
C TYR A 338 31.84 -31.13 2.75
N LEU A 339 32.50 -32.25 2.91
CA LEU A 339 33.53 -32.69 1.98
C LEU A 339 32.89 -33.41 0.80
N LEU A 340 33.43 -33.20 -0.41
CA LEU A 340 33.10 -34.04 -1.54
C LEU A 340 33.38 -35.50 -1.17
N GLN A 341 32.54 -36.45 -1.57
CA GLN A 341 32.65 -37.85 -1.23
C GLN A 341 34.01 -38.43 -1.60
N GLN A 342 34.67 -37.91 -2.65
CA GLN A 342 36.03 -38.29 -3.08
C GLN A 342 37.15 -37.76 -2.17
N ASP A 343 36.88 -36.77 -1.31
CA ASP A 343 37.86 -36.17 -0.40
C ASP A 343 37.67 -36.58 1.06
N LEU A 344 36.77 -37.53 1.32
CA LEU A 344 36.54 -38.10 2.67
C LEU A 344 37.81 -38.64 3.34
N SER A 345 38.75 -39.16 2.56
CA SER A 345 40.03 -39.65 3.05
C SER A 345 41.01 -38.57 3.52
N LYS A 346 40.74 -37.28 3.23
CA LYS A 346 41.55 -36.13 3.61
C LYS A 346 41.10 -35.48 4.93
N GLN A 347 40.10 -36.00 5.61
CA GLN A 347 39.63 -35.43 6.88
C GLN A 347 40.68 -35.64 7.97
N GLY A 348 41.16 -34.50 8.52
CA GLY A 348 42.16 -34.50 9.59
C GLY A 348 41.76 -35.24 10.87
N LYS A 349 40.45 -35.39 11.15
CA LYS A 349 39.95 -36.17 12.29
C LYS A 349 40.07 -37.69 12.10
N LEU A 350 39.94 -38.16 10.87
CA LEU A 350 40.12 -39.60 10.54
C LEU A 350 41.59 -39.99 10.52
N ASN A 351 42.52 -39.03 10.27
CA ASN A 351 43.94 -39.30 10.26
C ASN A 351 44.58 -39.27 11.67
N ASN A 352 43.95 -38.69 12.68
CA ASN A 352 44.45 -38.66 14.05
C ASN A 352 44.16 -39.95 14.84
N ASP A 353 43.19 -40.77 14.43
CA ASP A 353 42.88 -42.04 15.08
C ASP A 353 43.79 -43.20 14.64
N ILE A 354 44.63 -43.01 13.60
CA ILE A 354 45.54 -44.02 13.09
C ILE A 354 46.92 -43.97 13.78
N ASN A 355 47.24 -42.92 14.51
CA ASN A 355 48.56 -42.73 15.11
C ASN A 355 48.70 -43.12 16.60
N TYR A 356 47.70 -43.76 17.22
CA TYR A 356 47.79 -44.16 18.64
C TYR A 356 48.20 -45.61 18.88
N ASP A 357 48.34 -46.45 17.84
CA ASP A 357 48.64 -47.90 18.01
C ASP A 357 50.09 -48.36 17.70
N GLU A 358 51.03 -47.43 17.40
CA GLU A 358 52.43 -47.78 17.11
C GLU A 358 53.48 -47.39 18.18
N LYS A 359 53.08 -47.01 19.39
CA LYS A 359 54.03 -46.73 20.50
C LYS A 359 53.66 -47.53 21.76
N GLY A 360 53.62 -48.86 21.67
CA GLY A 360 53.35 -49.70 22.80
C GLY A 360 53.91 -51.09 22.60
N GLY A 361 55.20 -51.20 22.27
CA GLY A 361 55.82 -52.48 22.17
C GLY A 361 57.31 -52.39 21.95
N GLU A 362 58.06 -52.03 23.00
CA GLU A 362 59.46 -52.40 23.28
C GLU A 362 59.84 -51.80 24.62
N ASN A 363 59.76 -52.64 25.67
CA ASN A 363 60.76 -52.79 26.66
C ASN A 363 60.29 -53.74 27.76
N GLU A 364 60.98 -54.95 27.76
CA GLU A 364 61.16 -55.94 28.81
C GLU A 364 59.98 -56.66 29.38
#